data_253ca70180f0b6fa93e72b6bb6d352da
#
_entry.id   253ca70180f0b6fa93e72b6bb6d352da
#
_cell.length_a   1.000
_cell.length_b   1.000
_cell.length_c   1.000
_cell.angle_alpha   90.00
_cell.angle_beta   90.00
_cell.angle_gamma   90.00
#
_symmetry.space_group_name_H-M   'P 1'
#
loop_
_entity.id
_entity.type
_entity.pdbx_description
1 polymer ?
#
loop_
_entity_poly.entity_id
_entity_poly.type
_entity_poly.pdbx_seq_one_letter_code
_entity_poly.pdbx_strand_id
1 'polypeptide(L)'
;MKRMNKMLLVAALAATTLSVQAEQKKGPAWLSDALFYQIYPSSYMDTDGNGIGDLPGITSKLDYIKSLGVNALWLNPIFESGWFDGGYDVIDFYKVDPRFGTNTDLVTLVNEAHKRGIKVCLDLVAGHSSTKCAWFKESSEKDPNQRYSDYYIWMNDIPESEKKEIEARHQEASPESSTRGRYVEANAPRAKYYEKNFFECQPALNYGFAHPDPNHPWEQGVDAPGPQAVRREIRNIMAFWFDKGVDGFRVDMASSLIKNDPDKKEVSKLWNEMRAWKDKYYPETVLISEWANPQQAIPAGFNIDFYIHFGLKGYASLFFDRKTPWGKWEQSYQNCYFDKQGKGSLKEFSENYTKAFNATKNLGY
;
A
#
# COMPACT_ATOMS: atom_id res chain seq x y z
N MET A 1 77.31 22.49 -24.32
CA MET A 1 76.74 21.44 -23.39
C MET A 1 75.60 22.08 -22.60
N LYS A 2 74.40 21.93 -23.08
CA LYS A 2 73.16 22.41 -22.39
C LYS A 2 72.39 21.28 -21.89
N ARG A 3 72.17 21.19 -20.56
CA ARG A 3 71.27 20.27 -19.91
C ARG A 3 69.82 20.72 -20.17
N MET A 4 69.06 19.85 -20.76
CA MET A 4 67.63 20.12 -21.00
C MET A 4 66.83 19.42 -19.86
N ASN A 5 66.27 20.24 -18.97
CA ASN A 5 65.38 19.77 -17.93
C ASN A 5 64.04 19.34 -18.55
N LYS A 6 63.69 18.06 -18.39
CA LYS A 6 62.32 17.58 -18.66
C LYS A 6 61.44 17.92 -17.48
N MET A 7 60.61 18.91 -17.63
CA MET A 7 59.45 19.12 -16.73
C MET A 7 58.40 18.06 -17.01
N LEU A 8 58.20 17.16 -16.08
CA LEU A 8 57.01 16.28 -16.07
C LEU A 8 55.81 17.12 -15.64
N LEU A 9 54.90 17.31 -16.56
CA LEU A 9 53.58 17.88 -16.29
C LEU A 9 52.68 16.72 -15.76
N VAL A 10 52.51 16.64 -14.45
CA VAL A 10 51.50 15.76 -13.84
C VAL A 10 50.17 16.47 -13.95
N ALA A 11 49.38 16.11 -14.94
CA ALA A 11 48.00 16.53 -15.02
C ALA A 11 47.20 15.72 -13.97
N ALA A 12 46.90 16.37 -12.85
CA ALA A 12 45.93 15.84 -11.88
C ALA A 12 44.51 15.92 -12.51
N LEU A 13 44.02 14.80 -13.04
CA LEU A 13 42.60 14.67 -13.34
C LEU A 13 41.84 14.64 -11.99
N ALA A 14 41.35 15.79 -11.58
CA ALA A 14 40.33 15.88 -10.58
C ALA A 14 39.07 15.26 -11.17
N ALA A 15 38.82 13.99 -10.90
CA ALA A 15 37.53 13.35 -11.12
C ALA A 15 36.54 14.00 -10.17
N THR A 16 35.92 15.09 -10.61
CA THR A 16 34.68 15.57 -10.00
C THR A 16 33.63 14.51 -10.25
N THR A 17 33.43 13.63 -9.28
CA THR A 17 32.19 12.86 -9.19
C THR A 17 31.05 13.84 -8.96
N LEU A 18 30.50 14.33 -10.07
CA LEU A 18 29.16 14.90 -10.06
C LEU A 18 28.23 13.77 -9.59
N SER A 19 27.94 13.78 -8.31
CA SER A 19 26.74 13.14 -7.83
C SER A 19 25.58 13.87 -8.51
N VAL A 20 25.12 13.32 -9.63
CA VAL A 20 23.82 13.66 -10.16
C VAL A 20 22.85 13.17 -9.09
N GLN A 21 22.56 14.01 -8.09
CA GLN A 21 21.33 13.90 -7.36
C GLN A 21 20.26 14.01 -8.45
N ALA A 22 19.67 12.87 -8.82
CA ALA A 22 18.51 12.88 -9.67
C ALA A 22 17.53 13.83 -8.99
N GLU A 23 17.26 14.95 -9.62
CA GLU A 23 16.26 15.91 -9.17
C GLU A 23 14.99 15.11 -8.99
N GLN A 24 14.58 14.92 -7.73
CA GLN A 24 13.42 14.10 -7.40
C GLN A 24 12.25 14.79 -8.09
N LYS A 25 11.72 14.18 -9.14
CA LYS A 25 10.64 14.77 -9.93
C LYS A 25 9.48 15.04 -8.98
N LYS A 26 9.20 16.31 -8.79
CA LYS A 26 7.99 16.75 -8.08
C LYS A 26 6.79 16.08 -8.75
N GLY A 27 5.80 15.72 -7.96
CA GLY A 27 4.57 15.17 -8.50
C GLY A 27 3.80 16.16 -9.39
N PRO A 28 2.61 15.84 -9.85
CA PRO A 28 1.79 16.75 -10.64
C PRO A 28 1.46 18.03 -9.85
N ALA A 29 1.29 19.14 -10.58
CA ALA A 29 1.11 20.46 -9.98
C ALA A 29 -0.07 20.56 -9.01
N TRP A 30 -1.16 19.83 -9.29
CA TRP A 30 -2.37 19.82 -8.44
C TRP A 30 -2.12 19.31 -7.03
N LEU A 31 -1.05 18.52 -6.82
CA LEU A 31 -0.73 17.91 -5.54
C LEU A 31 -0.28 18.93 -4.49
N SER A 32 0.33 20.06 -4.91
CA SER A 32 0.81 21.09 -3.99
C SER A 32 -0.30 21.72 -3.13
N ASP A 33 -1.50 21.78 -3.67
CA ASP A 33 -2.66 22.40 -3.03
C ASP A 33 -3.75 21.37 -2.69
N ALA A 34 -3.39 20.06 -2.72
CA ALA A 34 -4.35 19.00 -2.50
C ALA A 34 -4.84 18.95 -1.05
N LEU A 35 -6.15 19.04 -0.90
CA LEU A 35 -6.87 18.74 0.34
C LEU A 35 -7.71 17.48 0.12
N PHE A 36 -7.24 16.36 0.69
CA PHE A 36 -7.87 15.07 0.54
C PHE A 36 -9.04 14.89 1.49
N TYR A 37 -10.11 14.29 0.96
CA TYR A 37 -11.25 13.80 1.73
C TYR A 37 -11.39 12.30 1.51
N GLN A 38 -11.18 11.53 2.55
CA GLN A 38 -11.32 10.07 2.51
C GLN A 38 -12.79 9.70 2.66
N ILE A 39 -13.26 8.80 1.80
CA ILE A 39 -14.63 8.28 1.84
C ILE A 39 -14.58 6.75 1.93
N TYR A 40 -15.25 6.20 2.95
CA TYR A 40 -15.64 4.80 2.98
C TYR A 40 -17.03 4.68 2.35
N PRO A 41 -17.15 4.19 1.10
CA PRO A 41 -18.39 4.29 0.33
C PRO A 41 -19.60 3.69 1.03
N SER A 42 -19.43 2.51 1.66
CA SER A 42 -20.53 1.80 2.34
C SER A 42 -21.33 2.64 3.35
N SER A 43 -20.69 3.64 3.98
CA SER A 43 -21.32 4.45 5.04
C SER A 43 -21.58 5.89 4.64
N TYR A 44 -21.43 6.24 3.34
CA TYR A 44 -21.47 7.64 2.92
C TYR A 44 -22.85 8.11 2.47
N MET A 45 -23.37 7.57 1.37
CA MET A 45 -24.68 7.93 0.82
C MET A 45 -25.25 6.77 0.00
N ASP A 46 -26.38 6.26 0.44
CA ASP A 46 -27.16 5.21 -0.20
C ASP A 46 -28.21 5.86 -1.11
N THR A 47 -28.24 5.50 -2.41
CA THR A 47 -29.19 6.04 -3.38
C THR A 47 -30.27 5.07 -3.80
N ASP A 48 -30.09 3.77 -3.60
CA ASP A 48 -31.04 2.73 -3.97
C ASP A 48 -31.86 2.18 -2.79
N GLY A 49 -31.51 2.59 -1.56
CA GLY A 49 -32.25 2.24 -0.34
C GLY A 49 -31.92 0.85 0.19
N ASN A 50 -30.78 0.29 -0.21
CA ASN A 50 -30.35 -1.06 0.23
C ASN A 50 -29.63 -1.08 1.57
N GLY A 51 -29.35 0.08 2.17
CA GLY A 51 -28.64 0.26 3.43
C GLY A 51 -27.12 0.38 3.28
N ILE A 52 -26.59 0.42 2.06
CA ILE A 52 -25.16 0.52 1.73
C ILE A 52 -24.97 1.75 0.84
N GLY A 53 -24.06 2.64 1.22
CA GLY A 53 -23.68 3.77 0.35
C GLY A 53 -23.02 3.31 -0.94
N ASP A 54 -23.20 4.12 -2.01
CA ASP A 54 -22.81 3.75 -3.37
C ASP A 54 -22.10 4.88 -4.13
N LEU A 55 -21.54 4.58 -5.32
CA LEU A 55 -20.86 5.57 -6.16
C LEU A 55 -21.80 6.66 -6.71
N PRO A 56 -23.03 6.36 -7.13
CA PRO A 56 -24.02 7.40 -7.45
C PRO A 56 -24.28 8.33 -6.27
N GLY A 57 -24.30 7.81 -5.04
CA GLY A 57 -24.44 8.60 -3.83
C GLY A 57 -23.29 9.58 -3.61
N ILE A 58 -22.05 9.11 -3.78
CA ILE A 58 -20.88 10.01 -3.75
C ILE A 58 -20.98 11.06 -4.85
N THR A 59 -21.36 10.66 -6.07
CA THR A 59 -21.52 11.58 -7.21
C THR A 59 -22.53 12.67 -6.89
N SER A 60 -23.65 12.33 -6.25
CA SER A 60 -24.70 13.27 -5.87
C SER A 60 -24.25 14.31 -4.83
N LYS A 61 -23.16 14.02 -4.10
CA LYS A 61 -22.62 14.87 -3.03
C LYS A 61 -21.37 15.68 -3.43
N LEU A 62 -20.94 15.63 -4.69
CA LEU A 62 -19.72 16.31 -5.12
C LEU A 62 -19.77 17.83 -4.92
N ASP A 63 -20.93 18.48 -5.07
CA ASP A 63 -21.06 19.91 -4.81
C ASP A 63 -20.91 20.24 -3.31
N TYR A 64 -21.46 19.40 -2.45
CA TYR A 64 -21.21 19.49 -1.00
C TYR A 64 -19.73 19.32 -0.68
N ILE A 65 -19.09 18.28 -1.20
CA ILE A 65 -17.65 18.01 -1.01
C ILE A 65 -16.83 19.21 -1.48
N LYS A 66 -17.14 19.77 -2.65
CA LYS A 66 -16.48 20.98 -3.17
C LYS A 66 -16.66 22.18 -2.24
N SER A 67 -17.83 22.34 -1.64
CA SER A 67 -18.11 23.45 -0.71
C SER A 67 -17.27 23.40 0.57
N LEU A 68 -16.70 22.23 0.93
CA LEU A 68 -15.78 22.07 2.03
C LEU A 68 -14.34 22.52 1.71
N GLY A 69 -14.09 22.96 0.46
CA GLY A 69 -12.75 23.30 -0.01
C GLY A 69 -11.90 22.11 -0.48
N VAL A 70 -12.47 20.90 -0.48
CA VAL A 70 -11.80 19.67 -0.90
C VAL A 70 -11.59 19.68 -2.41
N ASN A 71 -10.42 19.23 -2.85
CA ASN A 71 -10.06 19.11 -4.26
C ASN A 71 -9.43 17.74 -4.62
N ALA A 72 -9.41 16.81 -3.68
CA ALA A 72 -8.99 15.43 -3.93
C ALA A 72 -9.81 14.45 -3.06
N LEU A 73 -10.25 13.34 -3.64
CA LEU A 73 -10.89 12.24 -2.95
C LEU A 73 -9.93 11.05 -2.86
N TRP A 74 -10.02 10.32 -1.76
CA TRP A 74 -9.52 8.97 -1.63
C TRP A 74 -10.68 8.06 -1.24
N LEU A 75 -11.02 7.13 -2.12
CA LEU A 75 -12.04 6.12 -1.86
C LEU A 75 -11.39 4.88 -1.24
N ASN A 76 -11.87 4.42 -0.08
CA ASN A 76 -11.56 3.09 0.44
C ASN A 76 -11.95 2.01 -0.57
N PRO A 77 -11.49 0.75 -0.42
CA PRO A 77 -11.63 -0.25 -1.46
C PRO A 77 -13.04 -0.36 -2.04
N ILE A 78 -13.13 -0.28 -3.36
CA ILE A 78 -14.38 -0.37 -4.12
C ILE A 78 -14.40 -1.56 -5.08
N PHE A 79 -13.30 -2.32 -5.15
CA PHE A 79 -13.21 -3.48 -6.04
C PHE A 79 -14.02 -4.65 -5.51
N GLU A 80 -14.45 -5.56 -6.39
CA GLU A 80 -15.19 -6.76 -5.99
C GLU A 80 -14.42 -7.52 -4.93
N SER A 81 -15.06 -7.78 -3.79
CA SER A 81 -14.44 -8.29 -2.58
C SER A 81 -15.24 -9.42 -1.94
N GLY A 82 -14.56 -10.22 -1.12
CA GLY A 82 -15.19 -11.21 -0.27
C GLY A 82 -15.85 -10.63 0.98
N TRP A 83 -15.58 -9.36 1.28
CA TRP A 83 -16.13 -8.59 2.42
C TRP A 83 -15.81 -9.15 3.80
N PHE A 84 -14.73 -9.89 3.89
CA PHE A 84 -14.21 -10.31 5.18
C PHE A 84 -13.48 -9.15 5.88
N ASP A 85 -12.78 -8.33 5.12
CA ASP A 85 -11.95 -7.21 5.61
C ASP A 85 -12.35 -5.89 4.94
N GLY A 86 -13.61 -5.53 5.01
CA GLY A 86 -14.10 -4.21 4.60
C GLY A 86 -13.79 -3.79 3.15
N GLY A 87 -13.53 -4.75 2.27
CA GLY A 87 -13.16 -4.53 0.87
C GLY A 87 -11.70 -4.83 0.56
N TYR A 88 -10.84 -5.04 1.56
CA TYR A 88 -9.42 -5.34 1.35
C TYR A 88 -9.13 -6.79 0.91
N ASP A 89 -10.07 -7.71 1.00
CA ASP A 89 -9.95 -9.05 0.44
C ASP A 89 -10.51 -9.11 -1.00
N VAL A 90 -9.74 -8.54 -1.95
CA VAL A 90 -10.15 -8.30 -3.34
C VAL A 90 -10.28 -9.61 -4.12
N ILE A 91 -11.43 -9.79 -4.80
CA ILE A 91 -11.72 -10.91 -5.71
C ILE A 91 -11.35 -10.55 -7.15
N ASP A 92 -11.70 -9.34 -7.60
CA ASP A 92 -11.42 -8.86 -8.95
C ASP A 92 -10.98 -7.40 -8.93
N PHE A 93 -9.72 -7.15 -9.30
CA PHE A 93 -9.11 -5.82 -9.32
C PHE A 93 -9.57 -4.93 -10.49
N TYR A 94 -10.29 -5.49 -11.46
CA TYR A 94 -10.75 -4.79 -12.66
C TYR A 94 -12.24 -4.46 -12.62
N LYS A 95 -12.90 -4.77 -11.50
CA LYS A 95 -14.35 -4.65 -11.37
C LYS A 95 -14.73 -3.94 -10.07
N VAL A 96 -15.59 -2.94 -10.20
CA VAL A 96 -16.26 -2.33 -9.04
C VAL A 96 -17.19 -3.36 -8.40
N ASP A 97 -17.20 -3.42 -7.08
CA ASP A 97 -18.11 -4.30 -6.34
C ASP A 97 -19.57 -3.92 -6.63
N PRO A 98 -20.43 -4.90 -6.95
CA PRO A 98 -21.84 -4.65 -7.28
C PRO A 98 -22.64 -3.88 -6.21
N ARG A 99 -22.20 -3.90 -4.93
CA ARG A 99 -22.87 -3.12 -3.87
C ARG A 99 -22.64 -1.62 -4.02
N PHE A 100 -21.59 -1.21 -4.73
CA PHE A 100 -21.30 0.21 -4.98
C PHE A 100 -21.73 0.70 -6.35
N GLY A 101 -22.13 -0.20 -7.24
CA GLY A 101 -22.47 0.08 -8.63
C GLY A 101 -21.59 -0.66 -9.63
N THR A 102 -21.22 0.02 -10.70
CA THR A 102 -20.49 -0.55 -11.85
C THR A 102 -19.22 0.25 -12.17
N ASN A 103 -18.38 -0.29 -13.05
CA ASN A 103 -17.25 0.47 -13.61
C ASN A 103 -17.71 1.77 -14.29
N THR A 104 -18.90 1.78 -14.88
CA THR A 104 -19.48 2.97 -15.52
C THR A 104 -19.84 4.03 -14.48
N ASP A 105 -20.35 3.64 -13.32
CA ASP A 105 -20.66 4.57 -12.23
C ASP A 105 -19.39 5.20 -11.67
N LEU A 106 -18.28 4.44 -11.59
CA LEU A 106 -16.99 5.01 -11.22
C LEU A 106 -16.49 6.02 -12.25
N VAL A 107 -16.57 5.70 -13.55
CA VAL A 107 -16.21 6.65 -14.62
C VAL A 107 -17.06 7.90 -14.56
N THR A 108 -18.34 7.77 -14.28
CA THR A 108 -19.27 8.90 -14.07
C THR A 108 -18.83 9.76 -12.88
N LEU A 109 -18.53 9.14 -11.74
CA LEU A 109 -18.03 9.85 -10.56
C LEU A 109 -16.73 10.61 -10.88
N VAL A 110 -15.76 9.98 -11.53
CA VAL A 110 -14.50 10.62 -11.91
C VAL A 110 -14.72 11.83 -12.82
N ASN A 111 -15.53 11.67 -13.86
CA ASN A 111 -15.84 12.76 -14.79
C ASN A 111 -16.56 13.93 -14.10
N GLU A 112 -17.53 13.65 -13.24
CA GLU A 112 -18.25 14.68 -12.49
C GLU A 112 -17.37 15.36 -11.44
N ALA A 113 -16.45 14.64 -10.80
CA ALA A 113 -15.45 15.19 -9.90
C ALA A 113 -14.50 16.14 -10.65
N HIS A 114 -13.98 15.72 -11.83
CA HIS A 114 -13.10 16.54 -12.66
C HIS A 114 -13.73 17.84 -13.12
N LYS A 115 -15.03 17.86 -13.49
CA LYS A 115 -15.77 19.08 -13.82
C LYS A 115 -15.77 20.09 -12.68
N ARG A 116 -15.62 19.62 -11.45
CA ARG A 116 -15.58 20.44 -10.22
C ARG A 116 -14.14 20.72 -9.74
N GLY A 117 -13.13 20.28 -10.50
CA GLY A 117 -11.72 20.39 -10.11
C GLY A 117 -11.37 19.50 -8.92
N ILE A 118 -12.04 18.36 -8.76
CA ILE A 118 -11.77 17.38 -7.72
C ILE A 118 -11.09 16.18 -8.36
N LYS A 119 -9.95 15.76 -7.82
CA LYS A 119 -9.20 14.56 -8.19
C LYS A 119 -9.74 13.32 -7.47
N VAL A 120 -9.62 12.14 -8.08
CA VAL A 120 -10.13 10.90 -7.49
C VAL A 120 -9.04 9.85 -7.43
N CYS A 121 -8.67 9.44 -6.21
CA CYS A 121 -7.73 8.35 -5.94
C CYS A 121 -8.48 7.14 -5.38
N LEU A 122 -8.05 5.94 -5.77
CA LEU A 122 -8.59 4.67 -5.29
C LEU A 122 -7.63 4.01 -4.30
N ASP A 123 -8.12 3.01 -3.59
CA ASP A 123 -7.28 2.12 -2.78
C ASP A 123 -6.75 0.96 -3.65
N LEU A 124 -5.45 0.72 -3.63
CA LEU A 124 -4.78 -0.39 -4.31
C LEU A 124 -4.27 -1.39 -3.28
N VAL A 125 -4.95 -2.51 -3.17
CA VAL A 125 -4.52 -3.63 -2.32
C VAL A 125 -3.43 -4.40 -3.06
N ALA A 126 -2.19 -3.91 -2.96
CA ALA A 126 -1.08 -4.45 -3.75
C ALA A 126 -0.45 -5.72 -3.15
N GLY A 127 -0.65 -5.98 -1.84
CA GLY A 127 0.08 -7.02 -1.11
C GLY A 127 -0.56 -8.41 -1.16
N HIS A 128 -1.84 -8.50 -1.47
CA HIS A 128 -2.61 -9.75 -1.42
C HIS A 128 -3.87 -9.70 -2.28
N SER A 129 -4.56 -10.82 -2.38
CA SER A 129 -5.92 -10.89 -2.89
C SER A 129 -6.80 -11.66 -1.90
N SER A 130 -8.09 -11.85 -2.25
CA SER A 130 -8.93 -12.83 -1.56
C SER A 130 -8.56 -14.26 -1.98
N THR A 131 -8.75 -15.25 -1.09
CA THR A 131 -8.76 -16.68 -1.48
C THR A 131 -9.86 -16.99 -2.51
N LYS A 132 -10.86 -16.12 -2.66
CA LYS A 132 -11.91 -16.24 -3.68
C LYS A 132 -11.48 -15.71 -5.05
N CYS A 133 -10.36 -15.00 -5.15
CA CYS A 133 -9.82 -14.50 -6.41
C CYS A 133 -9.50 -15.64 -7.37
N ALA A 134 -9.81 -15.45 -8.65
CA ALA A 134 -9.52 -16.43 -9.70
C ALA A 134 -8.03 -16.77 -9.78
N TRP A 135 -7.16 -15.79 -9.54
CA TRP A 135 -5.70 -16.00 -9.53
C TRP A 135 -5.26 -16.99 -8.45
N PHE A 136 -5.82 -16.87 -7.24
CA PHE A 136 -5.49 -17.78 -6.14
C PHE A 136 -6.03 -19.18 -6.39
N LYS A 137 -7.25 -19.29 -6.89
CA LYS A 137 -7.86 -20.59 -7.25
C LYS A 137 -7.04 -21.31 -8.30
N GLU A 138 -6.64 -20.63 -9.38
CA GLU A 138 -5.79 -21.20 -10.41
C GLU A 138 -4.40 -21.57 -9.85
N SER A 139 -3.79 -20.71 -9.04
CA SER A 139 -2.49 -20.96 -8.41
C SER A 139 -2.53 -22.14 -7.43
N SER A 140 -3.67 -22.44 -6.83
CA SER A 140 -3.85 -23.57 -5.91
C SER A 140 -3.86 -24.93 -6.59
N GLU A 141 -4.03 -24.95 -7.92
CA GLU A 141 -3.94 -26.17 -8.72
C GLU A 141 -2.48 -26.62 -8.90
N LYS A 142 -2.28 -27.87 -9.32
CA LYS A 142 -0.93 -28.45 -9.42
C LYS A 142 -0.20 -28.07 -10.72
N ASP A 143 -0.89 -27.52 -11.71
CA ASP A 143 -0.29 -27.23 -13.01
C ASP A 143 0.60 -25.97 -12.98
N PRO A 144 1.93 -26.12 -13.10
CA PRO A 144 2.85 -24.99 -13.07
C PRO A 144 2.81 -24.11 -14.34
N ASN A 145 2.14 -24.57 -15.41
CA ASN A 145 2.07 -23.85 -16.68
C ASN A 145 0.90 -22.85 -16.73
N GLN A 146 0.05 -22.84 -15.70
CA GLN A 146 -1.04 -21.87 -15.62
C GLN A 146 -0.50 -20.46 -15.38
N ARG A 147 -1.22 -19.47 -15.90
CA ARG A 147 -0.81 -18.06 -15.90
C ARG A 147 -0.49 -17.53 -14.52
N TYR A 148 -1.29 -17.89 -13.52
CA TYR A 148 -1.19 -17.38 -12.16
C TYR A 148 -0.48 -18.34 -11.20
N SER A 149 0.13 -19.43 -11.71
CA SER A 149 0.73 -20.47 -10.90
C SER A 149 1.69 -19.93 -9.83
N ASP A 150 2.55 -18.96 -10.18
CA ASP A 150 3.56 -18.40 -9.28
C ASP A 150 3.19 -17.03 -8.69
N TYR A 151 1.91 -16.65 -8.76
CA TYR A 151 1.45 -15.39 -8.18
C TYR A 151 1.38 -15.41 -6.66
N TYR A 152 1.42 -16.60 -6.04
CA TYR A 152 1.37 -16.78 -4.59
C TYR A 152 2.52 -17.67 -4.12
N ILE A 153 2.77 -17.63 -2.82
CA ILE A 153 3.88 -18.34 -2.20
C ILE A 153 3.34 -19.62 -1.55
N TRP A 154 3.71 -20.79 -2.10
CA TRP A 154 3.25 -22.10 -1.70
C TRP A 154 4.38 -22.97 -1.20
N MET A 155 4.15 -23.75 -0.12
CA MET A 155 5.12 -24.67 0.45
C MET A 155 4.48 -25.92 1.03
N ASN A 156 5.24 -27.02 1.04
CA ASN A 156 4.78 -28.29 1.61
C ASN A 156 5.22 -28.49 3.06
N ASP A 157 6.20 -27.75 3.52
CA ASP A 157 6.67 -27.76 4.91
C ASP A 157 6.99 -26.35 5.38
N ILE A 158 6.82 -26.12 6.67
CA ILE A 158 7.06 -24.86 7.36
C ILE A 158 7.77 -25.12 8.69
N PRO A 159 8.44 -24.10 9.28
CA PRO A 159 9.09 -24.26 10.59
C PRO A 159 8.11 -24.78 11.66
N GLU A 160 8.62 -25.59 12.57
CA GLU A 160 7.81 -26.17 13.67
C GLU A 160 7.15 -25.10 14.56
N SER A 161 7.80 -23.94 14.72
CA SER A 161 7.22 -22.80 15.41
C SER A 161 5.95 -22.28 14.73
N GLU A 162 5.92 -22.27 13.40
CA GLU A 162 4.76 -21.85 12.61
C GLU A 162 3.62 -22.89 12.63
N LYS A 163 3.95 -24.17 12.66
CA LYS A 163 2.95 -25.24 12.86
C LYS A 163 2.22 -25.06 14.20
N LYS A 164 2.99 -24.84 15.27
CA LYS A 164 2.44 -24.54 16.60
C LYS A 164 1.60 -23.28 16.63
N GLU A 165 2.01 -22.25 15.87
CA GLU A 165 1.23 -21.02 15.75
C GLU A 165 -0.10 -21.24 15.03
N ILE A 166 -0.13 -22.08 13.98
CA ILE A 166 -1.37 -22.48 13.31
C ILE A 166 -2.29 -23.24 14.29
N GLU A 167 -1.74 -24.22 15.03
CA GLU A 167 -2.50 -24.96 16.04
C GLU A 167 -3.07 -24.04 17.12
N ALA A 168 -2.28 -23.07 17.59
CA ALA A 168 -2.71 -22.10 18.59
C ALA A 168 -3.82 -21.18 18.07
N ARG A 169 -3.73 -20.72 16.80
CA ARG A 169 -4.80 -19.94 16.16
C ARG A 169 -6.11 -20.72 16.05
N HIS A 170 -6.05 -21.98 15.68
CA HIS A 170 -7.24 -22.81 15.58
C HIS A 170 -8.00 -23.00 16.90
N GLN A 171 -7.39 -22.66 18.04
CA GLN A 171 -8.05 -22.63 19.37
C GLN A 171 -8.73 -21.28 19.65
N GLU A 172 -8.56 -20.27 18.83
CA GLU A 172 -9.21 -18.96 18.99
C GLU A 172 -10.71 -19.03 18.64
N ALA A 173 -11.49 -18.07 19.16
CA ALA A 173 -12.92 -17.98 18.85
C ALA A 173 -13.20 -17.61 17.37
N SER A 174 -12.25 -16.91 16.74
CA SER A 174 -12.30 -16.50 15.33
C SER A 174 -10.90 -16.60 14.72
N PRO A 175 -10.41 -17.83 14.46
CA PRO A 175 -9.04 -18.04 13.96
C PRO A 175 -8.79 -17.33 12.64
N GLU A 176 -9.78 -17.21 11.78
CA GLU A 176 -9.73 -16.52 10.50
C GLU A 176 -9.43 -15.00 10.63
N SER A 177 -9.78 -14.41 11.77
CA SER A 177 -9.54 -12.99 12.09
C SER A 177 -8.15 -12.73 12.72
N SER A 178 -7.38 -13.80 12.96
CA SER A 178 -6.06 -13.67 13.57
C SER A 178 -5.03 -13.14 12.58
N THR A 179 -4.32 -12.08 12.99
CA THR A 179 -3.19 -11.54 12.24
C THR A 179 -1.86 -12.23 12.59
N ARG A 180 -1.84 -13.10 13.59
CA ARG A 180 -0.64 -13.83 14.02
C ARG A 180 -0.24 -14.91 13.03
N GLY A 181 1.03 -15.28 13.04
CA GLY A 181 1.61 -16.27 12.17
C GLY A 181 1.70 -15.83 10.72
N ARG A 182 2.49 -16.55 9.97
CA ARG A 182 2.82 -16.22 8.57
C ARG A 182 2.09 -17.11 7.57
N TYR A 183 1.77 -18.34 7.96
CA TYR A 183 1.29 -19.37 7.05
C TYR A 183 -0.12 -19.84 7.39
N VAL A 184 -0.80 -20.38 6.38
CA VAL A 184 -2.14 -20.98 6.47
C VAL A 184 -2.08 -22.39 5.88
N GLU A 185 -2.75 -23.34 6.56
CA GLU A 185 -2.89 -24.69 6.05
C GLU A 185 -4.04 -24.75 5.04
N ALA A 186 -3.72 -25.05 3.78
CA ALA A 186 -4.68 -25.05 2.69
C ALA A 186 -5.04 -26.45 2.21
N ASN A 187 -4.11 -27.42 2.32
CA ASN A 187 -4.26 -28.78 1.77
C ASN A 187 -4.71 -28.76 0.28
N ALA A 188 -4.17 -27.82 -0.49
CA ALA A 188 -4.49 -27.65 -1.90
C ALA A 188 -3.72 -28.64 -2.78
N PRO A 189 -4.16 -28.92 -4.01
CA PRO A 189 -3.39 -29.74 -4.96
C PRO A 189 -1.95 -29.23 -5.18
N ARG A 190 -1.74 -27.92 -5.13
CA ARG A 190 -0.45 -27.26 -5.28
C ARG A 190 0.50 -27.55 -4.13
N ALA A 191 0.07 -27.33 -2.90
CA ALA A 191 0.86 -27.54 -1.69
C ALA A 191 0.01 -27.51 -0.43
N LYS A 192 0.62 -27.91 0.69
CA LYS A 192 -0.06 -27.98 1.99
C LYS A 192 -0.33 -26.62 2.60
N TYR A 193 0.57 -25.66 2.40
CA TYR A 193 0.52 -24.33 3.01
C TYR A 193 0.68 -23.23 1.98
N TYR A 194 0.12 -22.03 2.28
CA TYR A 194 0.45 -20.78 1.59
C TYR A 194 0.81 -19.68 2.60
N GLU A 195 1.55 -18.68 2.13
CA GLU A 195 1.85 -17.49 2.92
C GLU A 195 0.68 -16.51 2.87
N LYS A 196 0.21 -16.04 4.04
CA LYS A 196 -0.77 -14.96 4.14
C LYS A 196 -0.09 -13.60 4.27
N ASN A 197 -0.81 -12.54 3.90
CA ASN A 197 -0.33 -11.17 4.13
C ASN A 197 -0.85 -10.63 5.47
N PHE A 198 -2.14 -10.66 5.70
CA PHE A 198 -2.77 -10.15 6.92
C PHE A 198 -3.71 -11.20 7.53
N PHE A 199 -4.94 -11.35 7.04
CA PHE A 199 -5.86 -12.42 7.46
C PHE A 199 -5.65 -13.71 6.66
N GLU A 200 -6.23 -14.84 7.15
CA GLU A 200 -6.11 -16.12 6.45
C GLU A 200 -6.70 -16.09 5.04
N CYS A 201 -7.79 -15.35 4.84
CA CYS A 201 -8.41 -15.19 3.52
C CYS A 201 -7.64 -14.28 2.56
N GLN A 202 -6.47 -13.75 2.98
CA GLN A 202 -5.66 -12.79 2.21
C GLN A 202 -4.28 -13.39 1.87
N PRO A 203 -4.21 -14.33 0.92
CA PRO A 203 -2.95 -14.90 0.46
C PRO A 203 -2.04 -13.83 -0.12
N ALA A 204 -0.76 -13.84 0.30
CA ALA A 204 0.23 -12.88 -0.12
C ALA A 204 0.58 -13.05 -1.59
N LEU A 205 0.55 -11.95 -2.36
CA LEU A 205 1.11 -11.92 -3.70
C LEU A 205 2.64 -12.05 -3.67
N ASN A 206 3.16 -12.84 -4.60
CA ASN A 206 4.59 -13.17 -4.66
C ASN A 206 5.40 -12.07 -5.34
N TYR A 207 5.88 -11.10 -4.58
CA TYR A 207 6.86 -10.11 -5.06
C TYR A 207 8.32 -10.58 -4.94
N GLY A 208 8.52 -11.78 -4.42
CA GLY A 208 9.83 -12.37 -4.17
C GLY A 208 10.40 -12.01 -2.82
N PHE A 209 11.57 -12.58 -2.59
CA PHE A 209 12.39 -12.43 -1.39
C PHE A 209 13.64 -11.63 -1.71
N ALA A 210 13.96 -10.62 -0.88
CA ALA A 210 15.20 -9.86 -1.03
C ALA A 210 16.45 -10.76 -0.75
N HIS A 211 16.31 -11.65 0.22
CA HIS A 211 17.33 -12.62 0.62
C HIS A 211 16.70 -14.01 0.72
N PRO A 212 16.53 -14.73 -0.42
CA PRO A 212 16.00 -16.10 -0.41
C PRO A 212 16.88 -17.04 0.39
N ASP A 213 16.29 -17.91 1.21
CA ASP A 213 17.01 -19.00 1.86
C ASP A 213 17.18 -20.15 0.85
N PRO A 214 18.42 -20.60 0.55
CA PRO A 214 18.66 -21.69 -0.38
C PRO A 214 18.06 -23.04 0.06
N ASN A 215 17.73 -23.20 1.34
CA ASN A 215 17.02 -24.36 1.86
C ASN A 215 15.51 -24.30 1.65
N HIS A 216 14.99 -23.17 1.21
CA HIS A 216 13.57 -22.93 0.96
C HIS A 216 13.29 -22.74 -0.53
N PRO A 217 13.06 -23.81 -1.30
CA PRO A 217 12.92 -23.74 -2.76
C PRO A 217 11.73 -22.92 -3.24
N TRP A 218 10.80 -22.59 -2.36
CA TRP A 218 9.65 -21.70 -2.64
C TRP A 218 9.99 -20.20 -2.52
N GLU A 219 11.12 -19.86 -1.93
CA GLU A 219 11.57 -18.47 -1.81
C GLU A 219 12.21 -18.01 -3.12
N GLN A 220 11.37 -17.55 -4.02
CA GLN A 220 11.84 -16.97 -5.29
C GLN A 220 12.49 -15.60 -5.05
N GLY A 221 13.64 -15.35 -5.66
CA GLY A 221 14.24 -14.01 -5.66
C GLY A 221 13.40 -13.00 -6.43
N VAL A 222 13.60 -11.72 -6.15
CA VAL A 222 12.83 -10.62 -6.72
C VAL A 222 12.82 -10.55 -8.26
N ASP A 223 13.83 -11.12 -8.91
CA ASP A 223 13.97 -11.14 -10.37
C ASP A 223 13.42 -12.42 -11.02
N ALA A 224 12.90 -13.35 -10.22
CA ALA A 224 12.31 -14.57 -10.75
C ALA A 224 11.04 -14.29 -11.58
N PRO A 225 10.67 -15.19 -12.51
CA PRO A 225 9.52 -14.98 -13.41
C PRO A 225 8.20 -14.73 -12.70
N GLY A 226 7.90 -15.42 -11.60
CA GLY A 226 6.69 -15.25 -10.79
C GLY A 226 6.57 -13.84 -10.21
N PRO A 227 7.52 -13.37 -9.39
CA PRO A 227 7.57 -12.00 -8.88
C PRO A 227 7.46 -10.93 -9.97
N GLN A 228 8.16 -11.13 -11.10
CA GLN A 228 8.07 -10.20 -12.23
C GLN A 228 6.69 -10.21 -12.90
N ALA A 229 5.99 -11.36 -12.91
CA ALA A 229 4.63 -11.43 -13.43
C ALA A 229 3.64 -10.67 -12.53
N VAL A 230 3.75 -10.80 -11.22
CA VAL A 230 2.96 -10.03 -10.24
C VAL A 230 3.18 -8.52 -10.42
N ARG A 231 4.44 -8.07 -10.54
CA ARG A 231 4.75 -6.65 -10.78
C ARG A 231 4.12 -6.12 -12.06
N ARG A 232 4.13 -6.92 -13.14
CA ARG A 232 3.44 -6.53 -14.39
C ARG A 232 1.94 -6.42 -14.21
N GLU A 233 1.33 -7.33 -13.47
CA GLU A 233 -0.11 -7.33 -13.24
C GLU A 233 -0.56 -6.11 -12.42
N ILE A 234 0.18 -5.72 -11.39
CA ILE A 234 -0.10 -4.49 -10.63
C ILE A 234 -0.01 -3.25 -11.54
N ARG A 235 0.96 -3.19 -12.46
CA ARG A 235 1.00 -2.11 -13.47
C ARG A 235 -0.21 -2.14 -14.39
N ASN A 236 -0.66 -3.31 -14.81
CA ASN A 236 -1.86 -3.46 -15.64
C ASN A 236 -3.12 -2.96 -14.93
N ILE A 237 -3.27 -3.28 -13.63
CA ILE A 237 -4.37 -2.78 -12.80
C ILE A 237 -4.33 -1.25 -12.73
N MET A 238 -3.17 -0.67 -12.42
CA MET A 238 -3.03 0.79 -12.38
C MET A 238 -3.35 1.42 -13.73
N ALA A 239 -2.81 0.89 -14.83
CA ALA A 239 -3.08 1.39 -16.19
C ALA A 239 -4.58 1.35 -16.51
N PHE A 240 -5.24 0.24 -16.23
CA PHE A 240 -6.68 0.05 -16.50
C PHE A 240 -7.55 1.14 -15.85
N TRP A 241 -7.22 1.55 -14.63
CA TRP A 241 -7.98 2.58 -13.93
C TRP A 241 -7.50 4.00 -14.29
N PHE A 242 -6.21 4.22 -14.54
CA PHE A 242 -5.70 5.49 -15.06
C PHE A 242 -6.32 5.82 -16.43
N ASP A 243 -6.45 4.84 -17.32
CA ASP A 243 -7.11 5.00 -18.63
C ASP A 243 -8.60 5.37 -18.49
N LYS A 244 -9.20 5.14 -17.31
CA LYS A 244 -10.57 5.56 -16.95
C LYS A 244 -10.63 6.90 -16.21
N GLY A 245 -9.49 7.58 -16.10
CA GLY A 245 -9.40 8.91 -15.53
C GLY A 245 -9.11 8.96 -14.02
N VAL A 246 -8.85 7.84 -13.35
CA VAL A 246 -8.42 7.83 -11.95
C VAL A 246 -7.10 8.59 -11.81
N ASP A 247 -7.02 9.47 -10.80
CA ASP A 247 -5.88 10.39 -10.61
C ASP A 247 -4.77 9.83 -9.71
N GLY A 248 -4.99 8.70 -9.06
CA GLY A 248 -3.97 8.11 -8.20
C GLY A 248 -4.43 6.88 -7.42
N PHE A 249 -3.48 6.32 -6.70
CA PHE A 249 -3.74 5.21 -5.80
C PHE A 249 -3.12 5.44 -4.42
N ARG A 250 -3.89 5.17 -3.38
CA ARG A 250 -3.35 4.85 -2.06
C ARG A 250 -3.01 3.36 -2.07
N VAL A 251 -1.77 3.05 -1.79
CA VAL A 251 -1.24 1.69 -1.82
C VAL A 251 -1.23 1.11 -0.41
N ASP A 252 -2.05 0.09 -0.24
CA ASP A 252 -2.15 -0.67 1.00
C ASP A 252 -0.85 -1.40 1.34
N MET A 253 -0.41 -1.32 2.61
CA MET A 253 0.78 -2.01 3.16
C MET A 253 2.03 -1.88 2.26
N ALA A 254 2.25 -0.72 1.66
CA ALA A 254 3.23 -0.49 0.59
C ALA A 254 4.67 -0.92 0.94
N SER A 255 5.04 -0.91 2.23
CA SER A 255 6.39 -1.21 2.70
C SER A 255 6.71 -2.70 2.85
N SER A 256 5.73 -3.59 2.70
CA SER A 256 5.83 -5.01 3.10
C SER A 256 5.70 -6.02 1.96
N LEU A 257 5.68 -5.55 0.70
CA LEU A 257 5.43 -6.41 -0.46
C LEU A 257 6.53 -7.46 -0.67
N ILE A 258 7.80 -7.04 -0.62
CA ILE A 258 8.94 -7.95 -0.79
C ILE A 258 9.27 -8.57 0.57
N LYS A 259 9.43 -9.88 0.57
CA LYS A 259 9.71 -10.65 1.78
C LYS A 259 11.20 -10.63 2.11
N ASN A 260 11.52 -10.77 3.41
CA ASN A 260 12.91 -10.76 3.90
C ASN A 260 13.73 -9.56 3.39
N ASP A 261 13.12 -8.34 3.41
CA ASP A 261 13.72 -7.06 3.01
C ASP A 261 13.78 -6.10 4.22
N PRO A 262 14.65 -6.36 5.22
CA PRO A 262 14.69 -5.57 6.45
C PRO A 262 15.06 -4.12 6.22
N ASP A 263 15.95 -3.85 5.28
CA ASP A 263 16.44 -2.51 4.92
C ASP A 263 15.52 -1.77 3.96
N LYS A 264 14.45 -2.40 3.49
CA LYS A 264 13.51 -1.86 2.50
C LYS A 264 14.14 -1.47 1.15
N LYS A 265 15.28 -2.10 0.80
CA LYS A 265 16.02 -1.79 -0.44
C LYS A 265 15.30 -2.29 -1.67
N GLU A 266 14.86 -3.53 -1.66
CA GLU A 266 14.23 -4.14 -2.83
C GLU A 266 12.81 -3.60 -3.04
N VAL A 267 12.03 -3.36 -1.96
CA VAL A 267 10.72 -2.72 -2.08
C VAL A 267 10.84 -1.25 -2.54
N SER A 268 11.92 -0.54 -2.17
CA SER A 268 12.20 0.79 -2.68
C SER A 268 12.55 0.78 -4.18
N LYS A 269 13.31 -0.20 -4.66
CA LYS A 269 13.55 -0.37 -6.11
C LYS A 269 12.26 -0.64 -6.86
N LEU A 270 11.41 -1.55 -6.35
CA LEU A 270 10.11 -1.86 -6.92
C LEU A 270 9.27 -0.58 -7.13
N TRP A 271 9.13 0.25 -6.09
CA TRP A 271 8.30 1.44 -6.18
C TRP A 271 8.93 2.54 -7.04
N ASN A 272 10.26 2.67 -7.07
CA ASN A 272 10.95 3.57 -8.00
C ASN A 272 10.72 3.15 -9.47
N GLU A 273 10.71 1.85 -9.77
CA GLU A 273 10.36 1.33 -11.11
C GLU A 273 8.89 1.64 -11.46
N MET A 274 7.97 1.41 -10.52
CA MET A 274 6.54 1.74 -10.68
C MET A 274 6.35 3.25 -10.88
N ARG A 275 7.06 4.07 -10.12
CA ARG A 275 7.04 5.52 -10.25
C ARG A 275 7.57 5.98 -11.60
N ALA A 276 8.71 5.47 -12.05
CA ALA A 276 9.29 5.82 -13.34
C ALA A 276 8.36 5.45 -14.51
N TRP A 277 7.73 4.26 -14.44
CA TRP A 277 6.74 3.84 -15.40
C TRP A 277 5.51 4.76 -15.38
N LYS A 278 4.97 5.05 -14.20
CA LYS A 278 3.81 5.93 -14.03
C LYS A 278 4.11 7.35 -14.54
N ASP A 279 5.23 7.94 -14.17
CA ASP A 279 5.61 9.30 -14.60
C ASP A 279 5.78 9.40 -16.12
N LYS A 280 6.19 8.30 -16.78
CA LYS A 280 6.33 8.26 -18.25
C LYS A 280 4.99 8.22 -18.97
N TYR A 281 4.03 7.43 -18.48
CA TYR A 281 2.78 7.15 -19.18
C TYR A 281 1.56 7.88 -18.60
N TYR A 282 1.61 8.21 -17.31
CA TYR A 282 0.53 8.84 -16.54
C TYR A 282 1.08 9.94 -15.61
N PRO A 283 1.74 10.98 -16.16
CA PRO A 283 2.49 11.99 -15.37
C PRO A 283 1.62 12.76 -14.38
N GLU A 284 0.32 12.93 -14.67
CA GLU A 284 -0.61 13.69 -13.84
C GLU A 284 -1.21 12.86 -12.67
N THR A 285 -0.84 11.58 -12.53
CA THR A 285 -1.33 10.71 -11.46
C THR A 285 -0.37 10.65 -10.27
N VAL A 286 -0.85 10.15 -9.13
CA VAL A 286 -0.07 10.05 -7.89
C VAL A 286 -0.09 8.67 -7.28
N LEU A 287 0.95 8.36 -6.51
CA LEU A 287 1.02 7.21 -5.61
C LEU A 287 1.12 7.72 -4.17
N ILE A 288 0.21 7.25 -3.32
CA ILE A 288 0.13 7.57 -1.89
C ILE A 288 0.45 6.28 -1.14
N SER A 289 1.45 6.27 -0.27
CA SER A 289 1.80 5.06 0.47
C SER A 289 1.07 4.98 1.81
N GLU A 290 0.68 3.78 2.18
CA GLU A 290 0.54 3.41 3.58
C GLU A 290 1.87 2.82 4.05
N TRP A 291 2.77 3.68 4.51
CA TRP A 291 4.09 3.29 5.02
C TRP A 291 4.35 3.86 6.42
N ALA A 292 3.72 5.00 6.71
CA ALA A 292 3.86 5.74 7.96
C ALA A 292 5.32 6.14 8.26
N ASN A 293 6.14 6.28 7.23
CA ASN A 293 7.52 6.74 7.30
C ASN A 293 7.90 7.52 6.02
N PRO A 294 7.54 8.80 5.91
CA PRO A 294 7.81 9.61 4.72
C PRO A 294 9.29 9.69 4.36
N GLN A 295 10.20 9.57 5.32
CA GLN A 295 11.65 9.56 5.07
C GLN A 295 12.11 8.36 4.24
N GLN A 296 11.38 7.25 4.29
CA GLN A 296 11.61 6.06 3.47
C GLN A 296 10.71 6.04 2.22
N ALA A 297 9.43 6.34 2.40
CA ALA A 297 8.42 6.22 1.34
C ALA A 297 8.65 7.18 0.17
N ILE A 298 8.99 8.45 0.44
CA ILE A 298 9.20 9.43 -0.63
C ILE A 298 10.44 9.09 -1.48
N PRO A 299 11.62 8.77 -0.91
CA PRO A 299 12.74 8.27 -1.70
C PRO A 299 12.48 6.93 -2.41
N ALA A 300 11.57 6.11 -1.88
CA ALA A 300 11.16 4.87 -2.52
C ALA A 300 10.30 5.07 -3.77
N GLY A 301 9.79 6.30 -4.03
CA GLY A 301 9.05 6.61 -5.25
C GLY A 301 7.62 7.13 -5.04
N PHE A 302 7.13 7.19 -3.81
CA PHE A 302 5.81 7.73 -3.54
C PHE A 302 5.75 9.26 -3.63
N ASN A 303 4.58 9.79 -4.00
CA ASN A 303 4.33 11.23 -3.99
C ASN A 303 3.98 11.73 -2.60
N ILE A 304 3.23 10.92 -1.84
CA ILE A 304 2.71 11.21 -0.52
C ILE A 304 2.88 9.98 0.36
N ASP A 305 3.10 10.22 1.64
CA ASP A 305 2.91 9.26 2.73
C ASP A 305 2.14 9.93 3.86
N PHE A 306 1.49 9.17 4.71
CA PHE A 306 0.76 9.70 5.86
C PHE A 306 1.07 8.92 7.13
N TYR A 307 0.99 9.61 8.26
CA TYR A 307 1.16 8.97 9.55
C TYR A 307 -0.12 8.29 10.00
N ILE A 308 0.04 7.09 10.52
CA ILE A 308 -0.98 6.34 11.22
C ILE A 308 -0.56 6.18 12.69
N HIS A 309 -1.46 5.69 13.53
CA HIS A 309 -1.28 5.69 14.99
C HIS A 309 0.00 5.00 15.49
N PHE A 310 0.62 4.12 14.72
CA PHE A 310 1.87 3.43 15.05
C PHE A 310 3.12 4.02 14.35
N GLY A 311 2.95 4.84 13.32
CA GLY A 311 4.06 5.35 12.52
C GLY A 311 4.75 6.59 13.11
N LEU A 312 4.04 7.39 13.91
CA LEU A 312 4.58 8.58 14.54
C LEU A 312 4.44 8.49 16.06
N LYS A 313 5.58 8.57 16.75
CA LYS A 313 5.59 8.55 18.21
C LYS A 313 4.77 9.72 18.76
N GLY A 314 3.87 9.43 19.71
CA GLY A 314 2.95 10.41 20.28
C GLY A 314 1.64 10.58 19.52
N TYR A 315 1.51 10.09 18.26
CA TYR A 315 0.26 10.21 17.51
C TYR A 315 -0.89 9.45 18.20
N ALA A 316 -0.66 8.20 18.59
CA ALA A 316 -1.65 7.41 19.30
C ALA A 316 -2.07 8.03 20.64
N SER A 317 -1.16 8.74 21.34
CA SER A 317 -1.47 9.39 22.62
C SER A 317 -2.47 10.56 22.53
N LEU A 318 -2.77 11.01 21.30
CA LEU A 318 -3.86 11.97 21.07
C LEU A 318 -5.22 11.33 21.35
N PHE A 319 -5.38 10.04 21.04
CA PHE A 319 -6.66 9.34 21.02
C PHE A 319 -6.76 8.19 22.03
N PHE A 320 -5.61 7.60 22.43
CA PHE A 320 -5.56 6.39 23.25
C PHE A 320 -4.55 6.54 24.40
N ASP A 321 -4.85 5.93 25.54
CA ASP A 321 -3.85 5.62 26.56
C ASP A 321 -3.09 4.33 26.18
N ARG A 322 -1.85 4.45 25.75
CA ARG A 322 -1.00 3.30 25.38
C ARG A 322 -0.69 2.33 26.51
N LYS A 323 -1.00 2.69 27.75
CA LYS A 323 -0.82 1.80 28.91
C LYS A 323 -1.95 0.78 29.03
N THR A 324 -3.08 1.03 28.39
CA THR A 324 -4.20 0.12 28.40
C THR A 324 -3.96 -1.04 27.42
N PRO A 325 -4.02 -2.31 27.87
CA PRO A 325 -3.85 -3.47 26.99
C PRO A 325 -4.86 -3.50 25.83
N TRP A 326 -4.44 -4.03 24.70
CA TRP A 326 -5.32 -4.32 23.57
C TRP A 326 -6.56 -5.11 24.03
N GLY A 327 -7.73 -4.76 23.52
CA GLY A 327 -9.00 -5.38 23.88
C GLY A 327 -9.75 -4.72 25.04
N LYS A 328 -9.14 -3.72 25.73
CA LYS A 328 -9.83 -2.94 26.76
C LYS A 328 -10.13 -1.52 26.28
N TRP A 329 -10.79 -1.42 25.14
CA TRP A 329 -11.05 -0.17 24.45
C TRP A 329 -11.78 0.89 25.28
N GLU A 330 -12.72 0.48 26.13
CA GLU A 330 -13.49 1.39 26.99
C GLU A 330 -12.62 2.19 27.97
N GLN A 331 -11.46 1.67 28.33
CA GLN A 331 -10.49 2.34 29.20
C GLN A 331 -9.39 3.07 28.44
N SER A 332 -9.21 2.76 27.14
CA SER A 332 -8.10 3.29 26.35
C SER A 332 -8.23 4.77 26.00
N TYR A 333 -9.42 5.33 26.07
CA TYR A 333 -9.68 6.76 25.80
C TYR A 333 -9.41 7.68 27.00
N GLN A 334 -9.15 7.11 28.17
CA GLN A 334 -8.83 7.89 29.36
C GLN A 334 -7.36 8.34 29.31
N ASN A 335 -7.12 9.58 29.77
CA ASN A 335 -5.78 10.19 29.81
C ASN A 335 -5.10 10.43 28.45
N CYS A 336 -5.81 10.31 27.32
CA CYS A 336 -5.33 10.80 26.02
C CYS A 336 -5.54 12.33 25.91
N TYR A 337 -4.94 12.94 24.89
CA TYR A 337 -5.03 14.40 24.70
C TYR A 337 -6.48 14.87 24.49
N PHE A 338 -7.27 14.11 23.72
CA PHE A 338 -8.68 14.43 23.46
C PHE A 338 -9.65 13.89 24.53
N ASP A 339 -9.13 13.38 25.66
CA ASP A 339 -10.00 13.06 26.80
C ASP A 339 -10.69 14.32 27.30
N LYS A 340 -12.00 14.24 27.51
CA LYS A 340 -12.82 15.35 28.03
C LYS A 340 -12.38 15.88 29.38
N GLN A 341 -11.60 15.13 30.15
CA GLN A 341 -11.00 15.53 31.41
C GLN A 341 -9.67 16.29 31.27
N GLY A 342 -9.15 16.40 30.03
CA GLY A 342 -7.94 17.19 29.73
C GLY A 342 -6.66 16.70 30.40
N LYS A 343 -6.53 15.40 30.69
CA LYS A 343 -5.37 14.83 31.39
C LYS A 343 -4.21 14.48 30.46
N GLY A 344 -4.43 14.40 29.16
CA GLY A 344 -3.40 14.08 28.18
C GLY A 344 -2.51 15.26 27.81
N SER A 345 -1.41 14.96 27.10
CA SER A 345 -0.41 15.97 26.69
C SER A 345 -0.16 15.91 25.19
N LEU A 346 -0.16 17.06 24.53
CA LEU A 346 0.21 17.24 23.12
C LEU A 346 1.73 17.18 22.91
N LYS A 347 2.54 17.28 23.96
CA LYS A 347 4.00 17.52 23.88
C LYS A 347 4.71 16.46 23.03
N GLU A 348 4.52 15.19 23.34
CA GLU A 348 5.22 14.10 22.62
C GLU A 348 4.86 14.08 21.11
N PHE A 349 3.60 14.31 20.79
CA PHE A 349 3.16 14.41 19.39
C PHE A 349 3.80 15.60 18.69
N SER A 350 3.68 16.81 19.25
CA SER A 350 4.16 18.03 18.58
C SER A 350 5.67 18.02 18.36
N GLU A 351 6.46 17.52 19.32
CA GLU A 351 7.91 17.41 19.20
C GLU A 351 8.30 16.42 18.08
N ASN A 352 7.68 15.24 18.04
CA ASN A 352 8.00 14.23 17.02
C ASN A 352 7.45 14.62 15.64
N TYR A 353 6.26 15.22 15.56
CA TYR A 353 5.71 15.72 14.31
C TYR A 353 6.59 16.84 13.71
N THR A 354 7.00 17.80 14.51
CA THR A 354 7.90 18.89 14.07
C THR A 354 9.23 18.34 13.57
N LYS A 355 9.80 17.35 14.28
CA LYS A 355 11.04 16.68 13.85
C LYS A 355 10.85 15.96 12.53
N ALA A 356 9.78 15.20 12.39
CA ALA A 356 9.46 14.46 11.17
C ALA A 356 9.21 15.40 9.99
N PHE A 357 8.41 16.45 10.19
CA PHE A 357 8.14 17.48 9.17
C PHE A 357 9.44 18.13 8.70
N ASN A 358 10.32 18.56 9.62
CA ASN A 358 11.59 19.18 9.25
C ASN A 358 12.53 18.24 8.48
N ALA A 359 12.46 16.94 8.73
CA ALA A 359 13.26 15.94 8.03
C ALA A 359 12.73 15.63 6.62
N THR A 360 11.43 15.85 6.37
CA THR A 360 10.76 15.47 5.11
C THR A 360 10.40 16.64 4.21
N LYS A 361 10.35 17.88 4.73
CA LYS A 361 9.89 19.07 3.99
C LYS A 361 10.62 19.35 2.66
N ASN A 362 11.82 18.79 2.48
CA ASN A 362 12.61 18.95 1.26
C ASN A 362 12.62 17.68 0.39
N LEU A 363 11.91 16.61 0.77
CA LEU A 363 11.89 15.34 0.03
C LEU A 363 10.79 15.28 -1.04
N GLY A 364 9.86 16.20 -1.00
CA GLY A 364 8.73 16.23 -1.91
C GLY A 364 7.80 17.40 -1.59
N TYR A 365 6.52 17.26 -1.89
CA TYR A 365 5.51 18.25 -1.54
C TYR A 365 5.21 18.24 -0.04
#